data_a266e7280c3695731e2671e8153a6f45
#
_entry.id   a266e7280c3695731e2671e8153a6f45
#
_cell.length_a   1.000
_cell.length_b   1.000
_cell.length_c   1.000
_cell.angle_alpha   90.00
_cell.angle_beta   90.00
_cell.angle_gamma   90.00
#
_symmetry.space_group_name_H-M   'P 1'
#
loop_
_entity.id
_entity.type
_entity.pdbx_description
1 polymer ?
#
loop_
_entity_poly.entity_id
_entity_poly.type
_entity_poly.pdbx_seq_one_letter_code
_entity_poly.pdbx_strand_id
1 'polypeptide(L)'
;MFKIADISDNEIRDIAYQCSFMKRQAKKIDSALFLSTMCIAAIQGSPSYNDLAGRFHIQYQKSASRQAFWKRVNESCEVFFQKILERLIINKLQSHNIEAIRKLSNYKRVLIQDSTIIKLPLRLYPYYSGVSNKTKAVCNARVQGVYDILSGRFISFSIDPYSKNDQKASCELEILPGDLILRDRGYFNNEEIKRQISAGASFICRHRFKSVYLDPKLKKIIDLKALLTKHGSIDMEVCLNNDNHTKVRLVATPVSPAIAEQRRIKAKKEMRGHNPSKEYLYLLSWTIFITNMPASEANFKQLISIYSLRWKIEIIFKIMKSHLNFSKIHNVSLCQLKVLLTARFIMIILCFHFIYNPYDLAVKKIYKRTLSLMKVISLLAKSPELVTQLLKCTVIHNLNNEQMRLILVKYCSYDKRKRMNINDLMIESLLS
;
A
#
# COMPACT_ATOMS: atom_id res chain seq x y z
N MET A 1 25.33 -15.06 0.07
CA MET A 1 24.37 -14.98 1.16
C MET A 1 23.41 -13.85 0.86
N PHE A 2 22.11 -14.02 1.06
CA PHE A 2 21.10 -13.00 0.86
C PHE A 2 21.21 -12.02 2.03
N LYS A 3 21.64 -10.80 1.77
CA LYS A 3 21.63 -9.73 2.78
C LYS A 3 20.25 -9.11 2.80
N ILE A 4 19.65 -9.01 3.96
CA ILE A 4 18.39 -8.31 4.15
C ILE A 4 18.70 -6.83 4.37
N ALA A 5 18.84 -6.15 3.24
CA ALA A 5 19.14 -4.72 3.21
C ALA A 5 20.32 -4.33 4.13
N ASP A 6 20.12 -3.44 5.07
CA ASP A 6 21.10 -2.96 6.03
C ASP A 6 21.08 -3.72 7.38
N ILE A 7 20.27 -4.77 7.50
CA ILE A 7 20.26 -5.61 8.69
C ILE A 7 21.36 -6.67 8.56
N SER A 8 22.32 -6.64 9.47
CA SER A 8 23.40 -7.63 9.49
C SER A 8 22.90 -9.01 9.93
N ASP A 9 23.62 -10.07 9.52
CA ASP A 9 23.31 -11.43 9.96
C ASP A 9 23.35 -11.57 11.50
N ASN A 10 24.22 -10.80 12.17
CA ASN A 10 24.29 -10.78 13.63
C ASN A 10 23.04 -10.13 14.24
N GLU A 11 22.60 -9.00 13.72
CA GLU A 11 21.37 -8.34 14.15
C GLU A 11 20.15 -9.26 13.95
N ILE A 12 20.09 -10.00 12.84
CA ILE A 12 19.02 -11.00 12.60
C ILE A 12 19.08 -12.11 13.65
N ARG A 13 20.26 -12.57 14.03
CA ARG A 13 20.42 -13.58 15.10
C ARG A 13 20.00 -13.04 16.44
N ASP A 14 20.39 -11.82 16.79
CA ASP A 14 20.03 -11.17 18.06
C ASP A 14 18.50 -11.04 18.17
N ILE A 15 17.82 -10.56 17.13
CA ILE A 15 16.35 -10.51 17.07
C ILE A 15 15.76 -11.92 17.24
N ALA A 16 16.35 -12.94 16.61
CA ALA A 16 15.87 -14.33 16.71
C ALA A 16 15.98 -14.87 18.14
N TYR A 17 17.05 -14.54 18.88
CA TYR A 17 17.20 -14.88 20.29
C TYR A 17 16.21 -14.12 21.17
N GLN A 18 16.07 -12.81 20.99
CA GLN A 18 15.10 -11.97 21.72
C GLN A 18 13.66 -12.47 21.59
N CYS A 19 13.29 -12.96 20.41
CA CYS A 19 11.96 -13.52 20.15
C CYS A 19 11.83 -15.00 20.57
N SER A 20 12.84 -15.60 21.21
CA SER A 20 12.88 -17.03 21.52
C SER A 20 12.68 -17.96 20.29
N PHE A 21 12.87 -17.43 19.08
CA PHE A 21 12.87 -18.23 17.85
C PHE A 21 14.10 -19.13 17.77
N MET A 22 15.23 -18.64 18.27
CA MET A 22 16.46 -19.40 18.47
C MET A 22 16.82 -19.45 19.95
N LYS A 23 16.99 -20.66 20.50
CA LYS A 23 17.38 -20.87 21.92
C LYS A 23 18.84 -21.27 22.07
N ARG A 24 19.47 -21.74 21.00
CA ARG A 24 20.85 -22.23 20.95
C ARG A 24 21.48 -21.86 19.62
N GLN A 25 22.81 -21.81 19.58
CA GLN A 25 23.52 -21.63 18.32
C GLN A 25 23.12 -22.72 17.31
N ALA A 26 22.73 -22.32 16.12
CA ALA A 26 22.24 -23.23 15.12
C ALA A 26 23.39 -24.02 14.46
N LYS A 27 23.29 -25.34 14.47
CA LYS A 27 24.27 -26.20 13.76
C LYS A 27 24.06 -26.20 12.23
N LYS A 28 22.81 -26.18 11.76
CA LYS A 28 22.47 -26.33 10.32
C LYS A 28 21.67 -25.17 9.76
N ILE A 29 20.52 -24.83 10.37
CA ILE A 29 19.63 -23.78 9.88
C ILE A 29 19.76 -22.59 10.83
N ASP A 30 20.57 -21.63 10.44
CA ASP A 30 20.69 -20.32 11.08
C ASP A 30 19.44 -19.46 10.80
N SER A 31 19.13 -18.53 11.69
CA SER A 31 17.97 -17.62 11.56
C SER A 31 18.03 -16.78 10.29
N ALA A 32 19.20 -16.26 9.92
CA ALA A 32 19.38 -15.48 8.70
C ALA A 32 19.16 -16.33 7.44
N LEU A 33 19.66 -17.57 7.42
CA LEU A 33 19.44 -18.49 6.30
C LEU A 33 17.97 -18.94 6.22
N PHE A 34 17.33 -19.19 7.37
CA PHE A 34 15.91 -19.51 7.44
C PHE A 34 15.04 -18.38 6.90
N LEU A 35 15.26 -17.17 7.39
CA LEU A 35 14.54 -15.97 6.96
C LEU A 35 14.67 -15.74 5.46
N SER A 36 15.88 -15.83 4.92
CA SER A 36 16.17 -15.68 3.50
C SER A 36 15.45 -16.74 2.65
N THR A 37 15.52 -18.01 3.07
CA THR A 37 14.83 -19.12 2.37
C THR A 37 13.32 -18.88 2.32
N MET A 38 12.72 -18.52 3.46
CA MET A 38 11.30 -18.24 3.56
C MET A 38 10.88 -17.04 2.69
N CYS A 39 11.63 -15.93 2.74
CA CYS A 39 11.33 -14.73 1.97
C CYS A 39 11.38 -14.98 0.45
N ILE A 40 12.42 -15.61 -0.05
CA ILE A 40 12.56 -15.95 -1.47
C ILE A 40 11.46 -16.91 -1.91
N ALA A 41 11.20 -17.94 -1.13
CA ALA A 41 10.17 -18.92 -1.46
C ALA A 41 8.76 -18.30 -1.45
N ALA A 42 8.50 -17.37 -0.55
CA ALA A 42 7.18 -16.72 -0.39
C ALA A 42 6.73 -15.94 -1.62
N ILE A 43 7.64 -15.30 -2.37
CA ILE A 43 7.29 -14.56 -3.60
C ILE A 43 7.10 -15.46 -4.81
N GLN A 44 7.61 -16.68 -4.77
CA GLN A 44 7.45 -17.63 -5.86
C GLN A 44 6.17 -18.47 -5.74
N GLY A 45 5.46 -18.36 -4.63
CA GLY A 45 4.18 -19.01 -4.41
C GLY A 45 3.91 -19.28 -2.95
N SER A 46 3.29 -20.41 -2.68
CA SER A 46 3.02 -20.92 -1.34
C SER A 46 3.82 -22.23 -1.17
N PRO A 47 5.07 -22.14 -0.70
CA PRO A 47 5.97 -23.27 -0.69
C PRO A 47 5.54 -24.33 0.34
N SER A 48 5.68 -25.61 -0.03
CA SER A 48 5.62 -26.70 0.93
C SER A 48 6.92 -26.75 1.77
N TYR A 49 6.88 -27.42 2.90
CA TYR A 49 8.11 -27.62 3.70
C TYR A 49 9.19 -28.42 2.96
N ASN A 50 8.79 -29.27 2.01
CA ASN A 50 9.72 -29.98 1.16
C ASN A 50 10.40 -29.03 0.17
N ASP A 51 9.65 -28.09 -0.43
CA ASP A 51 10.21 -27.06 -1.30
C ASP A 51 11.20 -26.17 -0.55
N LEU A 52 10.89 -25.82 0.70
CA LEU A 52 11.80 -25.04 1.55
C LEU A 52 13.09 -25.79 1.83
N ALA A 53 13.01 -27.09 2.14
CA ALA A 53 14.18 -27.95 2.38
C ALA A 53 15.06 -28.09 1.13
N GLY A 54 14.43 -28.32 -0.04
CA GLY A 54 15.12 -28.41 -1.32
C GLY A 54 15.83 -27.10 -1.70
N ARG A 55 15.14 -25.95 -1.57
CA ARG A 55 15.73 -24.62 -1.82
C ARG A 55 16.89 -24.32 -0.90
N PHE A 56 16.73 -24.64 0.38
CA PHE A 56 17.80 -24.45 1.37
C PHE A 56 19.05 -25.24 0.97
N HIS A 57 18.87 -26.47 0.52
CA HIS A 57 19.99 -27.31 0.06
C HIS A 57 20.66 -26.71 -1.18
N ILE A 58 19.88 -26.36 -2.21
CA ILE A 58 20.41 -25.77 -3.46
C ILE A 58 21.14 -24.44 -3.17
N GLN A 59 20.57 -23.59 -2.33
CA GLN A 59 21.08 -22.24 -2.10
C GLN A 59 22.32 -22.20 -1.20
N TYR A 60 22.39 -23.10 -0.20
CA TYR A 60 23.41 -23.02 0.85
C TYR A 60 24.31 -24.25 0.93
N GLN A 61 24.08 -25.26 0.11
CA GLN A 61 24.77 -26.57 0.13
C GLN A 61 24.73 -27.23 1.53
N LYS A 62 23.61 -26.97 2.26
CA LYS A 62 23.35 -27.52 3.59
C LYS A 62 22.09 -28.35 3.57
N SER A 63 22.11 -29.54 4.13
CA SER A 63 20.94 -30.41 4.19
C SER A 63 20.12 -30.17 5.45
N ALA A 64 18.80 -29.99 5.24
CA ALA A 64 17.82 -29.91 6.31
C ALA A 64 16.54 -30.65 5.90
N SER A 65 15.89 -31.33 6.84
CA SER A 65 14.65 -32.07 6.55
C SER A 65 13.43 -31.11 6.51
N ARG A 66 12.36 -31.55 5.84
CA ARG A 66 11.06 -30.86 5.86
C ARG A 66 10.52 -30.63 7.28
N GLN A 67 10.75 -31.60 8.20
CA GLN A 67 10.35 -31.48 9.60
C GLN A 67 11.12 -30.40 10.32
N ALA A 68 12.38 -30.15 9.97
CA ALA A 68 13.16 -29.07 10.56
C ALA A 68 12.59 -27.69 10.22
N PHE A 69 12.02 -27.50 9.02
CA PHE A 69 11.26 -26.29 8.66
C PHE A 69 9.89 -26.25 9.35
N TRP A 70 9.15 -27.37 9.33
CA TRP A 70 7.84 -27.45 9.97
C TRP A 70 7.88 -27.09 11.45
N LYS A 71 8.81 -27.66 12.22
CA LYS A 71 8.97 -27.38 13.66
C LYS A 71 9.33 -25.92 13.95
N ARG A 72 9.95 -25.22 13.02
CA ARG A 72 10.34 -23.81 13.19
C ARG A 72 9.22 -22.83 12.90
N VAL A 73 8.22 -23.20 12.10
CA VAL A 73 7.06 -22.33 11.82
C VAL A 73 6.06 -22.42 12.98
N ASN A 74 6.31 -21.64 14.01
CA ASN A 74 5.55 -21.56 15.26
C ASN A 74 5.36 -20.08 15.67
N GLU A 75 4.76 -19.81 16.81
CA GLU A 75 4.48 -18.46 17.31
C GLU A 75 5.75 -17.61 17.47
N SER A 76 6.85 -18.20 17.95
CA SER A 76 8.13 -17.47 18.05
C SER A 76 8.68 -17.07 16.66
N CYS A 77 8.42 -17.88 15.64
CA CYS A 77 8.74 -17.55 14.25
C CYS A 77 7.86 -16.39 13.75
N GLU A 78 6.58 -16.37 14.07
CA GLU A 78 5.68 -15.26 13.73
C GLU A 78 6.21 -13.95 14.31
N VAL A 79 6.52 -13.93 15.62
CA VAL A 79 7.09 -12.77 16.30
C VAL A 79 8.42 -12.34 15.68
N PHE A 80 9.29 -13.29 15.37
CA PHE A 80 10.58 -13.01 14.73
C PHE A 80 10.41 -12.33 13.37
N PHE A 81 9.55 -12.85 12.50
CA PHE A 81 9.28 -12.24 11.20
C PHE A 81 8.65 -10.85 11.33
N GLN A 82 7.75 -10.68 12.29
CA GLN A 82 7.13 -9.37 12.57
C GLN A 82 8.17 -8.35 13.01
N LYS A 83 9.11 -8.71 13.90
CA LYS A 83 10.21 -7.83 14.35
C LYS A 83 11.16 -7.45 13.21
N ILE A 84 11.48 -8.38 12.32
CA ILE A 84 12.25 -8.06 11.11
C ILE A 84 11.49 -7.08 10.21
N LEU A 85 10.19 -7.28 10.01
CA LEU A 85 9.36 -6.36 9.23
C LEU A 85 9.33 -4.95 9.85
N GLU A 86 9.10 -4.83 11.15
CA GLU A 86 9.11 -3.57 11.89
C GLU A 86 10.47 -2.87 11.74
N ARG A 87 11.57 -3.60 11.89
CA ARG A 87 12.94 -3.06 11.75
C ARG A 87 13.20 -2.51 10.34
N LEU A 88 12.70 -3.17 9.30
CA LEU A 88 12.80 -2.70 7.91
C LEU A 88 11.94 -1.46 7.64
N ILE A 89 10.77 -1.36 8.29
CA ILE A 89 9.88 -0.21 8.18
C ILE A 89 10.50 1.04 8.83
N ILE A 90 11.08 0.88 10.03
CA ILE A 90 11.66 1.98 10.81
C ILE A 90 12.93 2.55 10.14
N ASN A 91 13.60 1.77 9.33
CA ASN A 91 14.87 2.18 8.75
C ASN A 91 14.76 3.43 7.87
N LYS A 92 15.45 4.49 8.30
CA LYS A 92 15.48 5.81 7.67
C LYS A 92 16.51 5.89 6.54
N LEU A 93 16.48 4.98 5.57
CA LEU A 93 17.21 5.28 4.32
C LEU A 93 16.56 6.52 3.68
N GLN A 94 17.32 7.58 3.56
CA GLN A 94 16.87 8.83 2.94
C GLN A 94 16.38 8.53 1.53
N SER A 95 15.09 8.64 1.31
CA SER A 95 14.54 8.52 -0.03
C SER A 95 14.63 9.89 -0.71
N HIS A 96 15.32 9.94 -1.81
CA HIS A 96 15.59 11.15 -2.57
C HIS A 96 14.48 11.49 -3.58
N ASN A 97 13.25 11.09 -3.33
CA ASN A 97 12.11 11.42 -4.20
C ASN A 97 11.56 12.85 -4.00
N ILE A 98 12.21 13.66 -3.18
CA ILE A 98 11.70 14.97 -2.72
C ILE A 98 11.69 16.04 -3.83
N GLU A 99 12.55 15.94 -4.83
CA GLU A 99 12.60 16.97 -5.88
C GLU A 99 11.36 17.00 -6.79
N ALA A 100 10.66 15.90 -6.92
CA ALA A 100 9.56 15.77 -7.87
C ALA A 100 8.22 16.37 -7.41
N ILE A 101 8.06 16.69 -6.11
CA ILE A 101 6.75 17.13 -5.59
C ILE A 101 6.92 18.40 -4.75
N ARG A 102 7.44 19.47 -5.36
CA ARG A 102 7.65 20.78 -4.72
C ARG A 102 6.43 21.29 -3.94
N LYS A 103 5.20 21.06 -4.44
CA LYS A 103 3.95 21.50 -3.81
C LYS A 103 3.55 20.69 -2.58
N LEU A 104 4.18 19.54 -2.36
CA LEU A 104 3.96 18.70 -1.15
C LEU A 104 5.10 18.84 -0.14
N SER A 105 6.08 19.71 -0.40
CA SER A 105 7.25 19.93 0.49
C SER A 105 6.87 20.51 1.87
N ASN A 106 5.70 21.10 1.98
CA ASN A 106 5.17 21.64 3.24
C ASN A 106 4.70 20.52 4.20
N TYR A 107 4.51 19.29 3.70
CA TYR A 107 4.10 18.16 4.51
C TYR A 107 5.30 17.33 4.96
N LYS A 108 5.22 16.80 6.17
CA LYS A 108 6.23 15.87 6.70
C LYS A 108 6.08 14.47 6.09
N ARG A 109 4.82 14.03 5.91
CA ARG A 109 4.46 12.76 5.27
C ARG A 109 3.21 12.97 4.41
N VAL A 110 3.14 12.26 3.29
CA VAL A 110 1.93 12.19 2.45
C VAL A 110 1.47 10.74 2.42
N LEU A 111 0.49 10.44 3.26
CA LEU A 111 0.07 9.08 3.56
C LEU A 111 -1.11 8.66 2.69
N ILE A 112 -0.95 7.55 2.01
CA ILE A 112 -2.04 6.86 1.32
C ILE A 112 -2.36 5.61 2.12
N GLN A 113 -3.62 5.46 2.54
CA GLN A 113 -4.12 4.23 3.14
C GLN A 113 -5.14 3.57 2.22
N ASP A 114 -4.96 2.28 1.98
CA ASP A 114 -5.91 1.47 1.21
C ASP A 114 -5.84 0.01 1.66
N SER A 115 -6.83 -0.76 1.25
CA SER A 115 -6.92 -2.17 1.58
C SER A 115 -7.08 -3.05 0.34
N THR A 116 -6.68 -4.30 0.49
CA THR A 116 -6.90 -5.30 -0.52
C THR A 116 -7.36 -6.62 0.10
N ILE A 117 -8.29 -7.31 -0.56
CA ILE A 117 -8.85 -8.57 -0.06
C ILE A 117 -8.07 -9.73 -0.70
N ILE A 118 -7.73 -10.72 0.12
CA ILE A 118 -7.16 -12.00 -0.31
C ILE A 118 -8.07 -13.14 0.13
N LYS A 119 -8.22 -14.14 -0.76
CA LYS A 119 -8.95 -15.37 -0.45
C LYS A 119 -8.06 -16.28 0.35
N LEU A 120 -8.63 -16.90 1.37
CA LEU A 120 -7.94 -17.84 2.25
C LEU A 120 -8.62 -19.22 2.20
N PRO A 121 -7.89 -20.30 2.55
CA PRO A 121 -8.45 -21.64 2.73
C PRO A 121 -9.52 -21.66 3.81
N LEU A 122 -10.56 -22.47 3.65
CA LEU A 122 -11.66 -22.59 4.61
C LEU A 122 -11.21 -23.04 6.01
N ARG A 123 -10.09 -23.73 6.13
CA ARG A 123 -9.47 -24.07 7.43
C ARG A 123 -9.25 -22.84 8.32
N LEU A 124 -9.07 -21.65 7.73
CA LEU A 124 -8.83 -20.38 8.43
C LEU A 124 -10.11 -19.60 8.73
N TYR A 125 -11.27 -20.15 8.39
CA TYR A 125 -12.57 -19.50 8.59
C TYR A 125 -12.84 -19.05 10.03
N PRO A 126 -12.44 -19.78 11.08
CA PRO A 126 -12.63 -19.33 12.47
C PRO A 126 -11.94 -17.99 12.78
N TYR A 127 -10.87 -17.65 12.04
CA TYR A 127 -10.09 -16.44 12.24
C TYR A 127 -10.40 -15.35 11.20
N TYR A 128 -10.82 -15.75 10.00
CA TYR A 128 -11.00 -14.86 8.86
C TYR A 128 -12.31 -15.16 8.13
N SER A 129 -13.42 -14.95 8.81
CA SER A 129 -14.73 -15.08 8.17
C SER A 129 -14.91 -14.01 7.09
N GLY A 130 -15.31 -14.41 5.89
CA GLY A 130 -15.69 -13.53 4.80
C GLY A 130 -17.20 -13.26 4.76
N VAL A 131 -17.64 -12.47 3.78
CA VAL A 131 -19.07 -12.34 3.48
C VAL A 131 -19.55 -13.67 2.93
N SER A 132 -20.34 -14.40 3.71
CA SER A 132 -20.98 -15.62 3.23
C SER A 132 -22.14 -15.27 2.30
N ASN A 133 -22.15 -15.84 1.10
CA ASN A 133 -23.39 -16.02 0.37
C ASN A 133 -24.20 -17.11 1.11
N LYS A 134 -25.53 -17.03 1.03
CA LYS A 134 -26.46 -18.00 1.65
C LYS A 134 -26.10 -19.49 1.45
N THR A 135 -25.25 -19.80 0.47
CA THR A 135 -24.91 -21.15 0.02
C THR A 135 -23.46 -21.59 0.28
N LYS A 136 -22.51 -20.68 0.55
CA LYS A 136 -21.10 -21.06 0.74
C LYS A 136 -20.40 -20.18 1.77
N ALA A 137 -19.71 -20.82 2.71
CA ALA A 137 -18.76 -20.15 3.59
C ALA A 137 -17.58 -19.59 2.75
N VAL A 138 -17.21 -18.33 2.98
CA VAL A 138 -16.10 -17.67 2.31
C VAL A 138 -15.10 -17.22 3.36
N CYS A 139 -13.84 -17.60 3.18
CA CYS A 139 -12.75 -17.20 4.04
C CYS A 139 -11.90 -16.14 3.32
N ASN A 140 -11.87 -14.92 3.87
CA ASN A 140 -11.14 -13.80 3.30
C ASN A 140 -10.43 -13.02 4.39
N ALA A 141 -9.22 -12.58 4.12
CA ALA A 141 -8.54 -11.56 4.91
C ALA A 141 -8.53 -10.22 4.16
N ARG A 142 -8.57 -9.14 4.91
CA ARG A 142 -8.33 -7.78 4.45
C ARG A 142 -6.91 -7.38 4.84
N VAL A 143 -6.10 -7.06 3.85
CA VAL A 143 -4.76 -6.56 4.06
C VAL A 143 -4.80 -5.04 3.92
N GLN A 144 -4.46 -4.34 4.99
CA GLN A 144 -4.30 -2.90 5.00
C GLN A 144 -2.85 -2.54 4.72
N GLY A 145 -2.63 -1.45 4.01
CA GLY A 145 -1.31 -0.89 3.79
C GLY A 145 -1.35 0.63 3.90
N VAL A 146 -0.35 1.19 4.55
CA VAL A 146 -0.13 2.64 4.59
C VAL A 146 1.20 2.93 3.91
N TYR A 147 1.15 3.76 2.89
CA TYR A 147 2.30 4.12 2.07
C TYR A 147 2.54 5.61 2.13
N ASP A 148 3.75 6.02 2.47
CA ASP A 148 4.17 7.42 2.40
C ASP A 148 4.78 7.71 1.03
N ILE A 149 4.17 8.66 0.32
CA ILE A 149 4.58 9.06 -1.03
C ILE A 149 5.93 9.77 -1.02
N LEU A 150 6.17 10.63 -0.03
CA LEU A 150 7.40 11.44 0.04
C LEU A 150 8.62 10.55 0.26
N SER A 151 8.54 9.62 1.20
CA SER A 151 9.61 8.67 1.45
C SER A 151 9.63 7.50 0.45
N GLY A 152 8.56 7.30 -0.32
CA GLY A 152 8.42 6.16 -1.22
C GLY A 152 8.33 4.82 -0.49
N ARG A 153 7.81 4.77 0.75
CA ARG A 153 7.86 3.60 1.64
C ARG A 153 6.50 3.22 2.18
N PHE A 154 6.33 1.92 2.45
CA PHE A 154 5.30 1.48 3.37
C PHE A 154 5.71 1.78 4.81
N ILE A 155 4.77 2.30 5.58
CA ILE A 155 4.96 2.58 7.01
C ILE A 155 4.20 1.60 7.90
N SER A 156 3.19 0.91 7.37
CA SER A 156 2.51 -0.17 8.08
C SER A 156 1.83 -1.16 7.15
N PHE A 157 1.67 -2.38 7.65
CA PHE A 157 0.81 -3.41 7.10
C PHE A 157 0.03 -4.09 8.22
N SER A 158 -1.24 -4.41 7.98
CA SER A 158 -2.01 -5.30 8.83
C SER A 158 -2.76 -6.36 8.02
N ILE A 159 -3.06 -7.48 8.68
CA ILE A 159 -3.84 -8.58 8.13
C ILE A 159 -5.02 -8.79 9.05
N ASP A 160 -6.18 -8.36 8.62
CA ASP A 160 -7.39 -8.30 9.42
C ASP A 160 -8.48 -9.23 8.89
N PRO A 161 -9.41 -9.68 9.72
CA PRO A 161 -10.64 -10.33 9.26
C PRO A 161 -11.39 -9.41 8.29
N TYR A 162 -12.07 -9.99 7.31
CA TYR A 162 -12.86 -9.21 6.35
C TYR A 162 -13.92 -8.33 7.02
N SER A 163 -14.45 -8.74 8.17
CA SER A 163 -15.42 -7.99 8.97
C SER A 163 -14.89 -6.67 9.52
N LYS A 164 -13.56 -6.52 9.67
CA LYS A 164 -12.94 -5.24 10.00
C LYS A 164 -12.91 -4.38 8.74
N ASN A 165 -13.84 -3.46 8.64
CA ASN A 165 -13.97 -2.57 7.49
C ASN A 165 -12.92 -1.44 7.50
N ASP A 166 -12.83 -0.70 6.38
CA ASP A 166 -11.87 0.37 6.22
C ASP A 166 -12.06 1.52 7.22
N GLN A 167 -13.29 1.78 7.68
CA GLN A 167 -13.57 2.79 8.72
C GLN A 167 -12.96 2.41 10.07
N LYS A 168 -13.05 1.13 10.47
CA LYS A 168 -12.41 0.65 11.70
C LYS A 168 -10.89 0.69 11.59
N ALA A 169 -10.35 0.28 10.44
CA ALA A 169 -8.91 0.32 10.18
C ALA A 169 -8.35 1.74 10.13
N SER A 170 -9.14 2.74 9.76
CA SER A 170 -8.68 4.13 9.68
C SER A 170 -8.23 4.69 11.04
N CYS A 171 -8.88 4.28 12.12
CA CYS A 171 -8.59 4.77 13.46
C CYS A 171 -7.26 4.25 14.04
N GLU A 172 -6.67 3.23 13.43
CA GLU A 172 -5.39 2.63 13.89
C GLU A 172 -4.16 3.34 13.29
N LEU A 173 -4.34 4.22 12.31
CA LEU A 173 -3.24 4.99 11.76
C LEU A 173 -2.74 6.02 12.79
N GLU A 174 -1.45 5.98 13.11
CA GLU A 174 -0.79 7.05 13.85
C GLU A 174 -0.71 8.31 12.98
N ILE A 175 -1.29 9.39 13.46
CA ILE A 175 -1.35 10.69 12.78
C ILE A 175 -0.44 11.66 13.49
N LEU A 176 0.44 12.32 12.75
CA LEU A 176 1.37 13.32 13.26
C LEU A 176 1.06 14.70 12.66
N PRO A 177 1.39 15.80 13.41
CA PRO A 177 1.26 17.14 12.88
C PRO A 177 2.10 17.33 11.60
N GLY A 178 1.48 17.89 10.58
CA GLY A 178 2.09 18.08 9.26
C GLY A 178 1.95 16.88 8.31
N ASP A 179 1.14 15.88 8.64
CA ASP A 179 0.75 14.83 7.69
C ASP A 179 -0.28 15.36 6.69
N LEU A 180 -0.24 14.83 5.47
CA LEU A 180 -1.37 14.89 4.51
C LEU A 180 -1.90 13.47 4.30
N ILE A 181 -3.19 13.26 4.54
CA ILE A 181 -3.82 11.94 4.50
C ILE A 181 -4.75 11.83 3.30
N LEU A 182 -4.48 10.87 2.42
CA LEU A 182 -5.27 10.59 1.22
C LEU A 182 -5.94 9.22 1.36
N ARG A 183 -7.27 9.22 1.45
CA ARG A 183 -8.06 7.99 1.60
C ARG A 183 -9.23 7.93 0.63
N ASP A 184 -9.66 6.72 0.28
CA ASP A 184 -10.88 6.56 -0.49
C ASP A 184 -12.13 6.82 0.38
N ARG A 185 -13.26 7.05 -0.28
CA ARG A 185 -14.58 7.26 0.37
C ARG A 185 -14.99 6.13 1.31
N GLY A 186 -14.41 4.94 1.17
CA GLY A 186 -14.63 3.81 2.09
C GLY A 186 -14.16 4.08 3.51
N TYR A 187 -13.15 4.94 3.66
CA TYR A 187 -12.59 5.39 4.94
C TYR A 187 -13.30 6.62 5.53
N PHE A 188 -14.32 7.14 4.85
CA PHE A 188 -15.03 8.33 5.29
C PHE A 188 -15.74 8.09 6.63
N ASN A 189 -15.32 8.82 7.65
CA ASN A 189 -15.89 8.81 8.99
C ASN A 189 -15.69 10.20 9.61
N ASN A 190 -16.76 10.82 10.09
CA ASN A 190 -16.72 12.18 10.63
C ASN A 190 -15.80 12.31 11.86
N GLU A 191 -15.79 11.32 12.76
CA GLU A 191 -14.95 11.34 13.94
C GLU A 191 -13.47 11.15 13.59
N GLU A 192 -13.18 10.33 12.59
CA GLU A 192 -11.81 10.17 12.10
C GLU A 192 -11.30 11.46 11.43
N ILE A 193 -12.14 12.16 10.68
CA ILE A 193 -11.79 13.48 10.11
C ILE A 193 -11.50 14.49 11.22
N LYS A 194 -12.33 14.53 12.27
CA LYS A 194 -12.09 15.35 13.46
C LYS A 194 -10.75 15.01 14.10
N ARG A 195 -10.44 13.71 14.28
CA ARG A 195 -9.17 13.24 14.84
C ARG A 195 -7.96 13.72 14.02
N GLN A 196 -8.05 13.66 12.69
CA GLN A 196 -7.01 14.15 11.79
C GLN A 196 -6.77 15.64 11.95
N ILE A 197 -7.82 16.44 11.94
CA ILE A 197 -7.75 17.90 12.13
C ILE A 197 -7.15 18.23 13.50
N SER A 198 -7.63 17.58 14.57
CA SER A 198 -7.15 17.80 15.93
C SER A 198 -5.69 17.41 16.12
N ALA A 199 -5.19 16.46 15.34
CA ALA A 199 -3.78 16.07 15.33
C ALA A 199 -2.89 17.01 14.48
N GLY A 200 -3.45 18.08 13.88
CA GLY A 200 -2.70 19.00 13.03
C GLY A 200 -2.34 18.42 11.66
N ALA A 201 -3.13 17.46 11.16
CA ALA A 201 -2.96 16.88 9.84
C ALA A 201 -3.94 17.51 8.84
N SER A 202 -3.51 17.52 7.57
CA SER A 202 -4.37 17.83 6.43
C SER A 202 -4.92 16.54 5.83
N PHE A 203 -6.08 16.62 5.17
CA PHE A 203 -6.66 15.49 4.49
C PHE A 203 -7.36 15.90 3.19
N ILE A 204 -7.48 14.95 2.25
CA ILE A 204 -8.37 15.04 1.10
C ILE A 204 -9.14 13.72 1.01
N CYS A 205 -10.46 13.83 1.02
CA CYS A 205 -11.36 12.68 0.90
C CYS A 205 -12.45 12.96 -0.12
N ARG A 206 -12.90 11.93 -0.85
CA ARG A 206 -14.07 12.05 -1.73
C ARG A 206 -15.35 11.99 -0.91
N HIS A 207 -16.32 12.79 -1.31
CA HIS A 207 -17.67 12.73 -0.78
C HIS A 207 -18.23 11.29 -0.84
N ARG A 208 -18.82 10.86 0.25
CA ARG A 208 -19.57 9.61 0.33
C ARG A 208 -21.06 9.91 0.15
N PHE A 209 -21.73 9.21 -0.73
CA PHE A 209 -23.18 9.34 -0.89
C PHE A 209 -23.91 9.17 0.45
N LYS A 210 -24.91 10.01 0.70
CA LYS A 210 -25.64 10.18 1.95
C LYS A 210 -24.87 10.85 3.10
N SER A 211 -23.68 11.40 2.88
CA SER A 211 -23.05 12.26 3.88
C SER A 211 -23.82 13.58 3.98
N VAL A 212 -24.11 13.98 5.20
CA VAL A 212 -24.85 15.21 5.52
C VAL A 212 -23.86 16.31 5.89
N TYR A 213 -24.05 17.47 5.32
CA TYR A 213 -23.31 18.70 5.63
C TYR A 213 -24.25 19.74 6.18
N LEU A 214 -23.76 20.60 7.07
CA LEU A 214 -24.49 21.66 7.70
C LEU A 214 -23.92 23.04 7.27
N ASP A 215 -24.79 24.02 7.14
CA ASP A 215 -24.37 25.39 6.99
C ASP A 215 -23.57 25.84 8.23
N PRO A 216 -22.40 26.47 8.07
CA PRO A 216 -21.55 26.85 9.21
C PRO A 216 -22.21 27.82 10.19
N LYS A 217 -23.07 28.68 9.70
CA LYS A 217 -23.76 29.73 10.50
C LYS A 217 -25.11 29.25 11.04
N LEU A 218 -25.95 28.74 10.15
CA LEU A 218 -27.34 28.39 10.48
C LEU A 218 -27.46 26.98 11.08
N LYS A 219 -26.43 26.13 10.96
CA LYS A 219 -26.46 24.69 11.37
C LYS A 219 -27.59 23.89 10.72
N LYS A 220 -28.15 24.39 9.63
CA LYS A 220 -29.17 23.69 8.83
C LYS A 220 -28.52 22.74 7.83
N ILE A 221 -29.22 21.66 7.53
CA ILE A 221 -28.77 20.66 6.53
C ILE A 221 -28.73 21.32 5.15
N ILE A 222 -27.63 21.16 4.45
CA ILE A 222 -27.42 21.62 3.09
C ILE A 222 -27.98 20.56 2.14
N ASP A 223 -28.93 20.95 1.29
CA ASP A 223 -29.31 20.16 0.12
C ASP A 223 -28.20 20.31 -0.94
N LEU A 224 -27.31 19.32 -0.97
CA LEU A 224 -26.17 19.32 -1.87
C LEU A 224 -26.60 19.32 -3.35
N LYS A 225 -27.71 18.63 -3.70
CA LYS A 225 -28.20 18.57 -5.07
C LYS A 225 -28.72 19.95 -5.50
N ALA A 226 -29.54 20.60 -4.69
CA ALA A 226 -30.05 21.94 -4.97
C ALA A 226 -28.91 22.97 -5.08
N LEU A 227 -27.92 22.87 -4.16
CA LEU A 227 -26.74 23.73 -4.16
C LEU A 227 -25.93 23.59 -5.46
N LEU A 228 -25.63 22.38 -5.89
CA LEU A 228 -24.87 22.11 -7.12
C LEU A 228 -25.64 22.53 -8.37
N THR A 229 -26.96 22.33 -8.39
CA THR A 229 -27.80 22.74 -9.52
C THR A 229 -27.82 24.27 -9.66
N LYS A 230 -27.86 24.99 -8.53
CA LYS A 230 -27.92 26.45 -8.53
C LYS A 230 -26.58 27.11 -8.90
N HIS A 231 -25.48 26.62 -8.35
CA HIS A 231 -24.19 27.30 -8.45
C HIS A 231 -23.20 26.70 -9.43
N GLY A 232 -23.47 25.50 -9.97
CA GLY A 232 -22.51 24.79 -10.80
C GLY A 232 -21.33 24.26 -9.98
N SER A 233 -20.19 24.94 -10.04
CA SER A 233 -19.04 24.62 -9.17
C SER A 233 -19.17 25.32 -7.82
N ILE A 234 -18.77 24.63 -6.76
CA ILE A 234 -18.77 25.18 -5.38
C ILE A 234 -17.39 24.99 -4.72
N ASP A 235 -17.05 25.96 -3.89
CA ASP A 235 -15.87 25.95 -3.03
C ASP A 235 -16.21 26.75 -1.77
N MET A 236 -16.59 26.06 -0.70
CA MET A 236 -17.14 26.70 0.49
C MET A 236 -16.84 25.94 1.78
N GLU A 237 -16.85 26.64 2.90
CA GLU A 237 -16.81 26.04 4.23
C GLU A 237 -18.18 25.45 4.56
N VAL A 238 -18.16 24.23 5.12
CA VAL A 238 -19.33 23.52 5.66
C VAL A 238 -18.96 22.86 6.97
N CYS A 239 -19.96 22.45 7.76
CA CYS A 239 -19.74 21.63 8.93
C CYS A 239 -20.15 20.18 8.65
N LEU A 240 -19.37 19.23 9.19
CA LEU A 240 -19.79 17.84 9.25
C LEU A 240 -20.92 17.68 10.27
N ASN A 241 -21.82 16.73 9.98
CA ASN A 241 -22.88 16.38 10.92
C ASN A 241 -22.31 15.43 11.99
N ASN A 242 -21.63 16.01 12.96
CA ASN A 242 -21.12 15.36 14.18
C ASN A 242 -21.29 16.34 15.36
N ASP A 243 -21.09 15.85 16.59
CA ASP A 243 -21.33 16.61 17.82
C ASP A 243 -20.59 17.94 17.88
N ASN A 244 -19.40 18.01 17.27
CA ASN A 244 -18.55 19.21 17.26
C ASN A 244 -18.78 20.12 16.06
N HIS A 245 -19.67 19.78 15.14
CA HIS A 245 -19.86 20.52 13.89
C HIS A 245 -18.53 20.86 13.21
N THR A 246 -17.67 19.84 13.03
CA THR A 246 -16.31 19.99 12.53
C THR A 246 -16.31 20.70 11.19
N LYS A 247 -15.63 21.86 11.12
CA LYS A 247 -15.53 22.68 9.90
C LYS A 247 -14.61 22.01 8.88
N VAL A 248 -15.07 21.95 7.64
CA VAL A 248 -14.31 21.44 6.49
C VAL A 248 -14.65 22.25 5.25
N ARG A 249 -13.79 22.21 4.26
CA ARG A 249 -14.02 22.82 2.95
C ARG A 249 -14.64 21.78 2.03
N LEU A 250 -15.77 22.08 1.43
CA LEU A 250 -16.48 21.29 0.44
C LEU A 250 -16.22 21.89 -0.94
N VAL A 251 -15.62 21.11 -1.83
CA VAL A 251 -15.25 21.55 -3.17
C VAL A 251 -15.84 20.59 -4.20
N ALA A 252 -16.62 21.12 -5.15
CA ALA A 252 -17.24 20.31 -6.18
C ALA A 252 -17.19 21.00 -7.56
N THR A 253 -16.95 20.17 -8.58
CA THR A 253 -16.91 20.60 -9.98
C THR A 253 -17.56 19.54 -10.88
N PRO A 254 -18.31 19.95 -11.90
CA PRO A 254 -18.91 19.00 -12.85
C PRO A 254 -17.81 18.28 -13.64
N VAL A 255 -18.09 17.05 -14.04
CA VAL A 255 -17.24 16.30 -14.97
C VAL A 255 -17.83 16.36 -16.38
N SER A 256 -17.03 16.02 -17.38
CA SER A 256 -17.56 15.94 -18.75
C SER A 256 -18.72 14.94 -18.86
N PRO A 257 -19.69 15.17 -19.74
CA PRO A 257 -20.81 14.26 -19.94
C PRO A 257 -20.40 12.80 -20.19
N ALA A 258 -19.31 12.60 -20.93
CA ALA A 258 -18.77 11.27 -21.22
C ALA A 258 -18.29 10.55 -19.94
N ILE A 259 -17.59 11.26 -19.03
CA ILE A 259 -17.16 10.70 -17.76
C ILE A 259 -18.37 10.41 -16.84
N ALA A 260 -19.34 11.32 -16.81
CA ALA A 260 -20.57 11.14 -16.04
C ALA A 260 -21.31 9.87 -16.48
N GLU A 261 -21.44 9.64 -17.78
CA GLU A 261 -22.12 8.46 -18.32
C GLU A 261 -21.37 7.17 -18.01
N GLN A 262 -20.05 7.15 -18.18
CA GLN A 262 -19.23 6.01 -17.78
C GLN A 262 -19.42 5.64 -16.30
N ARG A 263 -19.46 6.66 -15.40
CA ARG A 263 -19.70 6.46 -13.96
C ARG A 263 -21.10 5.89 -13.70
N ARG A 264 -22.13 6.36 -14.41
CA ARG A 264 -23.51 5.84 -14.28
C ARG A 264 -23.62 4.39 -14.76
N ILE A 265 -23.03 4.04 -15.90
CA ILE A 265 -22.98 2.67 -16.41
C ILE A 265 -22.31 1.75 -15.40
N LYS A 266 -21.16 2.19 -14.85
CA LYS A 266 -20.44 1.43 -13.81
C LYS A 266 -21.30 1.23 -12.57
N ALA A 267 -21.95 2.28 -12.06
CA ALA A 267 -22.80 2.22 -10.88
C ALA A 267 -23.99 1.25 -11.07
N LYS A 268 -24.65 1.28 -12.23
CA LYS A 268 -25.72 0.34 -12.56
C LYS A 268 -25.23 -1.12 -12.59
N LYS A 269 -24.02 -1.38 -13.12
CA LYS A 269 -23.41 -2.73 -13.12
C LYS A 269 -23.04 -3.22 -11.73
N GLU A 270 -22.58 -2.34 -10.85
CA GLU A 270 -22.15 -2.69 -9.50
C GLU A 270 -23.32 -2.96 -8.55
N MET A 271 -24.45 -2.25 -8.74
CA MET A 271 -25.68 -2.44 -7.95
C MET A 271 -26.56 -3.56 -8.51
N ARG A 272 -26.02 -4.77 -8.55
CA ARG A 272 -26.74 -5.96 -9.04
C ARG A 272 -28.10 -6.13 -8.37
N GLY A 273 -29.19 -6.04 -9.16
CA GLY A 273 -30.57 -6.26 -8.67
C GLY A 273 -31.24 -5.03 -8.04
N HIS A 274 -30.56 -3.89 -7.92
CA HIS A 274 -31.14 -2.63 -7.42
C HIS A 274 -30.84 -1.47 -8.37
N ASN A 275 -31.82 -0.62 -8.64
CA ASN A 275 -31.59 0.59 -9.40
C ASN A 275 -30.99 1.67 -8.49
N PRO A 276 -29.88 2.33 -8.90
CA PRO A 276 -29.34 3.48 -8.19
C PRO A 276 -30.38 4.60 -8.10
N SER A 277 -30.45 5.31 -6.97
CA SER A 277 -31.36 6.44 -6.82
C SER A 277 -31.06 7.56 -7.85
N LYS A 278 -32.08 8.32 -8.23
CA LYS A 278 -31.93 9.47 -9.13
C LYS A 278 -30.91 10.48 -8.61
N GLU A 279 -30.92 10.73 -7.30
CA GLU A 279 -29.95 11.61 -6.64
C GLU A 279 -28.52 11.10 -6.74
N TYR A 280 -28.29 9.79 -6.47
CA TYR A 280 -26.96 9.19 -6.63
C TYR A 280 -26.45 9.32 -8.05
N LEU A 281 -27.31 9.03 -9.06
CA LEU A 281 -26.95 9.16 -10.47
C LEU A 281 -26.63 10.62 -10.86
N TYR A 282 -27.34 11.58 -10.27
CA TYR A 282 -27.05 13.02 -10.44
C TYR A 282 -25.67 13.37 -9.91
N LEU A 283 -25.35 12.96 -8.68
CA LEU A 283 -24.06 13.25 -8.03
C LEU A 283 -22.86 12.62 -8.75
N LEU A 284 -23.06 11.55 -9.55
CA LEU A 284 -22.00 10.97 -10.39
C LEU A 284 -21.51 11.92 -11.50
N SER A 285 -22.27 12.95 -11.83
CA SER A 285 -21.86 14.03 -12.75
C SER A 285 -20.87 15.01 -12.14
N TRP A 286 -20.51 14.82 -10.87
CA TRP A 286 -19.66 15.72 -10.11
C TRP A 286 -18.43 15.02 -9.56
N THR A 287 -17.34 15.77 -9.42
CA THR A 287 -16.24 15.39 -8.56
C THR A 287 -16.32 16.25 -7.32
N ILE A 288 -16.52 15.60 -6.16
CA ILE A 288 -16.78 16.28 -4.89
C ILE A 288 -15.74 15.82 -3.88
N PHE A 289 -15.01 16.78 -3.30
CA PHE A 289 -14.04 16.56 -2.24
C PHE A 289 -14.44 17.29 -0.96
N ILE A 290 -14.00 16.73 0.15
CA ILE A 290 -13.89 17.44 1.42
C ILE A 290 -12.43 17.44 1.86
N THR A 291 -12.02 18.57 2.45
CA THR A 291 -10.64 18.79 2.91
C THR A 291 -10.63 19.86 4.00
N ASN A 292 -9.56 19.93 4.77
CA ASN A 292 -9.27 21.08 5.63
C ASN A 292 -8.18 21.99 5.03
N MET A 293 -7.67 21.66 3.83
CA MET A 293 -6.69 22.52 3.14
C MET A 293 -7.35 23.82 2.70
N PRO A 294 -6.78 25.00 3.02
CA PRO A 294 -7.31 26.28 2.58
C PRO A 294 -7.20 26.47 1.05
N ALA A 295 -8.04 27.32 0.48
CA ALA A 295 -8.03 27.60 -0.97
C ALA A 295 -6.71 28.20 -1.46
N SER A 296 -6.01 28.94 -0.59
CA SER A 296 -4.67 29.49 -0.84
C SER A 296 -3.60 28.42 -1.04
N GLU A 297 -3.76 27.25 -0.40
CA GLU A 297 -2.81 26.15 -0.48
C GLU A 297 -3.09 25.23 -1.68
N ALA A 298 -4.36 24.94 -1.94
CA ALA A 298 -4.76 24.10 -3.06
C ALA A 298 -6.09 24.51 -3.67
N ASN A 299 -6.07 24.87 -4.95
CA ASN A 299 -7.29 25.04 -5.75
C ASN A 299 -7.86 23.67 -6.16
N PHE A 300 -9.03 23.67 -6.82
CA PHE A 300 -9.70 22.43 -7.22
C PHE A 300 -8.84 21.52 -8.11
N LYS A 301 -8.15 22.06 -9.11
CA LYS A 301 -7.29 21.29 -10.00
C LYS A 301 -6.13 20.63 -9.24
N GLN A 302 -5.56 21.35 -8.29
CA GLN A 302 -4.49 20.85 -7.42
C GLN A 302 -4.99 19.75 -6.47
N LEU A 303 -6.21 19.90 -5.90
CA LEU A 303 -6.83 18.85 -5.09
C LEU A 303 -7.03 17.55 -5.89
N ILE A 304 -7.50 17.64 -7.15
CA ILE A 304 -7.61 16.45 -8.03
C ILE A 304 -6.23 15.80 -8.22
N SER A 305 -5.22 16.61 -8.54
CA SER A 305 -3.86 16.11 -8.79
C SER A 305 -3.26 15.43 -7.57
N ILE A 306 -3.36 16.09 -6.40
CA ILE A 306 -2.89 15.51 -5.13
C ILE A 306 -3.65 14.23 -4.80
N TYR A 307 -4.98 14.24 -4.91
CA TYR A 307 -5.78 13.06 -4.62
C TYR A 307 -5.51 11.90 -5.58
N SER A 308 -5.13 12.18 -6.82
CA SER A 308 -4.79 11.15 -7.80
C SER A 308 -3.59 10.31 -7.38
N LEU A 309 -2.70 10.84 -6.52
CA LEU A 309 -1.57 10.09 -5.94
C LEU A 309 -2.04 8.84 -5.18
N ARG A 310 -3.26 8.85 -4.66
CA ARG A 310 -3.87 7.69 -3.99
C ARG A 310 -3.87 6.42 -4.86
N TRP A 311 -4.00 6.56 -6.19
CA TRP A 311 -3.95 5.42 -7.09
C TRP A 311 -2.65 4.62 -7.04
N LYS A 312 -1.58 5.20 -6.52
CA LYS A 312 -0.27 4.54 -6.42
C LYS A 312 -0.36 3.26 -5.58
N ILE A 313 -1.10 3.27 -4.46
CA ILE A 313 -1.23 2.09 -3.60
C ILE A 313 -2.07 0.99 -4.27
N GLU A 314 -3.11 1.36 -5.05
CA GLU A 314 -3.89 0.38 -5.81
C GLU A 314 -3.03 -0.34 -6.86
N ILE A 315 -2.18 0.41 -7.57
CA ILE A 315 -1.21 -0.15 -8.53
C ILE A 315 -0.25 -1.10 -7.81
N ILE A 316 0.27 -0.69 -6.65
CA ILE A 316 1.17 -1.52 -5.85
C ILE A 316 0.48 -2.82 -5.44
N PHE A 317 -0.74 -2.77 -4.88
CA PHE A 317 -1.50 -3.98 -4.54
C PHE A 317 -1.78 -4.87 -5.75
N LYS A 318 -2.06 -4.28 -6.91
CA LYS A 318 -2.22 -5.04 -8.17
C LYS A 318 -0.93 -5.77 -8.53
N ILE A 319 0.22 -5.09 -8.45
CA ILE A 319 1.54 -5.68 -8.72
C ILE A 319 1.85 -6.81 -7.72
N MET A 320 1.58 -6.60 -6.44
CA MET A 320 1.76 -7.62 -5.40
C MET A 320 0.98 -8.88 -5.70
N LYS A 321 -0.29 -8.76 -6.08
CA LYS A 321 -1.15 -9.89 -6.42
C LYS A 321 -0.72 -10.59 -7.71
N SER A 322 -0.35 -9.84 -8.74
CA SER A 322 -0.05 -10.37 -10.07
C SER A 322 1.34 -10.98 -10.18
N HIS A 323 2.34 -10.42 -9.50
CA HIS A 323 3.75 -10.78 -9.69
C HIS A 323 4.41 -11.40 -8.45
N LEU A 324 3.97 -11.05 -7.23
CA LEU A 324 4.54 -11.58 -5.99
C LEU A 324 3.67 -12.69 -5.36
N ASN A 325 2.74 -13.24 -6.12
CA ASN A 325 1.84 -14.32 -5.68
C ASN A 325 1.12 -14.02 -4.34
N PHE A 326 0.89 -12.73 -4.03
CA PHE A 326 0.43 -12.28 -2.72
C PHE A 326 -0.89 -12.91 -2.28
N SER A 327 -1.79 -13.20 -3.22
CA SER A 327 -3.09 -13.84 -2.97
C SER A 327 -3.09 -15.36 -3.16
N LYS A 328 -1.97 -15.97 -3.56
CA LYS A 328 -1.89 -17.44 -3.74
C LYS A 328 -1.51 -18.09 -2.41
N ILE A 329 -2.49 -18.64 -1.73
CA ILE A 329 -2.36 -19.32 -0.44
C ILE A 329 -2.99 -20.69 -0.54
N HIS A 330 -2.20 -21.74 -0.27
CA HIS A 330 -2.70 -23.11 -0.17
C HIS A 330 -3.21 -23.41 1.25
N ASN A 331 -3.60 -24.63 1.52
CA ASN A 331 -4.11 -25.03 2.84
C ASN A 331 -3.00 -24.93 3.91
N VAL A 332 -3.01 -23.87 4.70
CA VAL A 332 -2.02 -23.56 5.74
C VAL A 332 -2.68 -23.37 7.10
N SER A 333 -1.92 -23.50 8.18
CA SER A 333 -2.33 -23.11 9.53
C SER A 333 -2.29 -21.59 9.69
N LEU A 334 -2.88 -21.07 10.78
CA LEU A 334 -2.87 -19.64 11.08
C LEU A 334 -1.44 -19.08 11.19
N CYS A 335 -0.58 -19.77 11.93
CA CYS A 335 0.82 -19.37 12.10
C CYS A 335 1.58 -19.39 10.75
N GLN A 336 1.39 -20.46 9.94
CA GLN A 336 1.96 -20.51 8.58
C GLN A 336 1.50 -19.34 7.71
N LEU A 337 0.20 -19.00 7.75
CA LEU A 337 -0.34 -17.86 7.01
C LEU A 337 0.37 -16.57 7.39
N LYS A 338 0.48 -16.29 8.68
CA LYS A 338 1.07 -15.06 9.20
C LYS A 338 2.55 -14.97 8.82
N VAL A 339 3.32 -16.03 9.04
CA VAL A 339 4.74 -16.09 8.62
C VAL A 339 4.89 -15.90 7.11
N LEU A 340 4.07 -16.58 6.29
CA LEU A 340 4.11 -16.46 4.84
C LEU A 340 3.80 -15.04 4.35
N LEU A 341 2.76 -14.42 4.90
CA LEU A 341 2.37 -13.06 4.50
C LEU A 341 3.38 -12.02 4.98
N THR A 342 3.93 -12.17 6.19
CA THR A 342 5.00 -11.29 6.70
C THR A 342 6.26 -11.44 5.86
N ALA A 343 6.64 -12.66 5.45
CA ALA A 343 7.74 -12.89 4.52
C ALA A 343 7.52 -12.18 3.17
N ARG A 344 6.29 -12.19 2.65
CA ARG A 344 5.91 -11.43 1.45
C ARG A 344 6.01 -9.92 1.66
N PHE A 345 5.57 -9.40 2.80
CA PHE A 345 5.72 -7.97 3.11
C PHE A 345 7.20 -7.57 3.21
N ILE A 346 8.04 -8.37 3.84
CA ILE A 346 9.49 -8.16 3.86
C ILE A 346 10.03 -8.07 2.43
N MET A 347 9.69 -9.02 1.57
CA MET A 347 10.13 -9.00 0.17
C MET A 347 9.60 -7.81 -0.62
N ILE A 348 8.37 -7.36 -0.35
CA ILE A 348 7.81 -6.15 -0.95
C ILE A 348 8.65 -4.95 -0.57
N ILE A 349 8.96 -4.77 0.71
CA ILE A 349 9.82 -3.69 1.19
C ILE A 349 11.20 -3.76 0.51
N LEU A 350 11.83 -4.93 0.49
CA LEU A 350 13.13 -5.11 -0.15
C LEU A 350 13.10 -4.74 -1.64
N CYS A 351 12.10 -5.24 -2.38
CA CYS A 351 11.98 -4.96 -3.81
C CYS A 351 11.66 -3.48 -4.11
N PHE A 352 10.83 -2.84 -3.31
CA PHE A 352 10.40 -1.46 -3.55
C PHE A 352 11.41 -0.45 -3.01
N HIS A 353 11.74 -0.54 -1.71
CA HIS A 353 12.54 0.49 -1.03
C HIS A 353 14.02 0.35 -1.34
N PHE A 354 14.53 -0.89 -1.38
CA PHE A 354 15.96 -1.14 -1.50
C PHE A 354 16.42 -1.47 -2.92
N ILE A 355 15.51 -1.81 -3.84
CA ILE A 355 15.86 -2.05 -5.23
C ILE A 355 15.23 -1.00 -6.14
N TYR A 356 13.88 -0.99 -6.26
CA TYR A 356 13.22 -0.15 -7.25
C TYR A 356 13.56 1.35 -7.07
N ASN A 357 13.32 1.91 -5.88
CA ASN A 357 13.50 3.35 -5.66
C ASN A 357 14.94 3.83 -5.94
N PRO A 358 16.00 3.24 -5.36
CA PRO A 358 17.37 3.71 -5.61
C PRO A 358 17.82 3.50 -7.04
N TYR A 359 17.45 2.38 -7.69
CA TYR A 359 17.82 2.15 -9.09
C TYR A 359 17.03 3.02 -10.06
N ASP A 360 15.77 3.34 -9.81
CA ASP A 360 14.99 4.27 -10.65
C ASP A 360 15.61 5.67 -10.62
N LEU A 361 16.05 6.14 -9.45
CA LEU A 361 16.80 7.40 -9.30
C LEU A 361 18.12 7.39 -10.08
N ALA A 362 18.91 6.33 -9.90
CA ALA A 362 20.19 6.19 -10.60
C ALA A 362 20.01 6.15 -12.13
N VAL A 363 18.99 5.41 -12.59
CA VAL A 363 18.66 5.30 -14.02
C VAL A 363 18.16 6.63 -14.58
N LYS A 364 17.32 7.36 -13.86
CA LYS A 364 16.88 8.71 -14.25
C LYS A 364 18.06 9.67 -14.39
N LYS A 365 18.95 9.68 -13.40
CA LYS A 365 20.12 10.57 -13.38
C LYS A 365 21.07 10.29 -14.55
N ILE A 366 21.40 9.02 -14.80
CA ILE A 366 22.46 8.61 -15.74
C ILE A 366 21.90 8.46 -17.16
N TYR A 367 20.78 7.76 -17.32
CA TYR A 367 20.25 7.35 -18.64
C TYR A 367 19.05 8.18 -19.11
N LYS A 368 18.57 9.13 -18.29
CA LYS A 368 17.35 9.94 -18.57
C LYS A 368 16.14 9.06 -18.91
N ARG A 369 16.02 7.90 -18.24
CA ARG A 369 14.95 6.94 -18.39
C ARG A 369 14.29 6.66 -17.05
N THR A 370 13.03 6.24 -17.06
CA THR A 370 12.25 5.85 -15.88
C THR A 370 12.02 4.35 -15.92
N LEU A 371 12.21 3.70 -14.78
CA LEU A 371 11.92 2.27 -14.64
C LEU A 371 10.41 2.04 -14.42
N SER A 372 9.87 1.02 -15.06
CA SER A 372 8.53 0.52 -14.78
C SER A 372 8.55 -0.37 -13.55
N LEU A 373 7.89 0.05 -12.48
CA LEU A 373 7.75 -0.73 -11.25
C LEU A 373 7.26 -2.16 -11.53
N MET A 374 6.25 -2.29 -12.39
CA MET A 374 5.69 -3.60 -12.77
C MET A 374 6.72 -4.49 -13.47
N LYS A 375 7.50 -3.95 -14.41
CA LYS A 375 8.55 -4.71 -15.12
C LYS A 375 9.67 -5.13 -14.16
N VAL A 376 10.11 -4.23 -13.27
CA VAL A 376 11.13 -4.53 -12.26
C VAL A 376 10.66 -5.67 -11.35
N ILE A 377 9.48 -5.54 -10.74
CA ILE A 377 8.95 -6.56 -9.84
C ILE A 377 8.71 -7.90 -10.56
N SER A 378 8.23 -7.87 -11.80
CA SER A 378 8.07 -9.08 -12.61
C SER A 378 9.41 -9.78 -12.87
N LEU A 379 10.46 -9.02 -13.16
CA LEU A 379 11.82 -9.55 -13.34
C LEU A 379 12.35 -10.18 -12.04
N LEU A 380 12.24 -9.46 -10.93
CA LEU A 380 12.71 -9.91 -9.61
C LEU A 380 11.98 -11.18 -9.14
N ALA A 381 10.68 -11.28 -9.37
CA ALA A 381 9.89 -12.46 -9.02
C ALA A 381 10.31 -13.72 -9.80
N LYS A 382 10.77 -13.54 -11.04
CA LYS A 382 11.24 -14.64 -11.91
C LYS A 382 12.70 -15.00 -11.69
N SER A 383 13.50 -14.09 -11.15
CA SER A 383 14.95 -14.21 -11.00
C SER A 383 15.37 -13.85 -9.57
N PRO A 384 15.14 -14.75 -8.58
CA PRO A 384 15.46 -14.47 -7.17
C PRO A 384 16.94 -14.19 -6.92
N GLU A 385 17.83 -14.76 -7.74
CA GLU A 385 19.28 -14.52 -7.68
C GLU A 385 19.60 -13.05 -7.93
N LEU A 386 18.86 -12.43 -8.86
CA LEU A 386 18.99 -11.00 -9.17
C LEU A 386 18.60 -10.12 -7.97
N VAL A 387 17.59 -10.52 -7.18
CA VAL A 387 17.25 -9.82 -5.93
C VAL A 387 18.47 -9.75 -5.00
N THR A 388 19.13 -10.89 -4.81
CA THR A 388 20.32 -10.97 -3.96
C THR A 388 21.47 -10.10 -4.47
N GLN A 389 21.71 -10.07 -5.78
CA GLN A 389 22.76 -9.28 -6.39
C GLN A 389 22.46 -7.78 -6.26
N LEU A 390 21.24 -7.34 -6.58
CA LEU A 390 20.85 -5.94 -6.53
C LEU A 390 20.85 -5.41 -5.09
N LEU A 391 20.40 -6.19 -4.11
CA LEU A 391 20.46 -5.82 -2.69
C LEU A 391 21.91 -5.66 -2.21
N LYS A 392 22.82 -6.54 -2.61
CA LYS A 392 24.25 -6.39 -2.28
C LYS A 392 24.81 -5.06 -2.82
N CYS A 393 24.50 -4.73 -4.07
CA CYS A 393 24.96 -3.48 -4.68
C CYS A 393 24.38 -2.25 -3.96
N THR A 394 23.13 -2.30 -3.53
CA THR A 394 22.48 -1.19 -2.82
C THR A 394 23.10 -0.97 -1.45
N VAL A 395 23.34 -2.03 -0.68
CA VAL A 395 23.89 -1.96 0.68
C VAL A 395 25.33 -1.46 0.71
N ILE A 396 26.12 -1.78 -0.32
CA ILE A 396 27.54 -1.35 -0.41
C ILE A 396 27.64 0.08 -1.01
N HIS A 397 26.51 0.79 -1.20
CA HIS A 397 26.45 2.05 -1.94
C HIS A 397 27.08 1.98 -3.35
N ASN A 398 27.27 0.79 -3.87
CA ASN A 398 27.82 0.55 -5.20
C ASN A 398 26.71 0.45 -6.25
N LEU A 399 25.82 1.44 -6.29
CA LEU A 399 24.89 1.64 -7.40
C LEU A 399 25.64 1.88 -8.73
N ASN A 400 26.96 2.00 -8.68
CA ASN A 400 27.84 2.13 -9.83
C ASN A 400 28.09 0.82 -10.58
N ASN A 401 27.55 -0.32 -10.13
CA ASN A 401 27.59 -1.52 -10.94
C ASN A 401 26.77 -1.32 -12.23
N GLU A 402 27.49 -0.97 -13.28
CA GLU A 402 26.94 -0.64 -14.60
C GLU A 402 26.13 -1.81 -15.17
N GLN A 403 26.62 -3.02 -15.02
CA GLN A 403 25.95 -4.21 -15.53
C GLN A 403 24.54 -4.38 -14.94
N MET A 404 24.38 -4.17 -13.62
CA MET A 404 23.07 -4.27 -12.97
C MET A 404 22.14 -3.15 -13.43
N ARG A 405 22.64 -1.93 -13.59
CA ARG A 405 21.84 -0.82 -14.14
C ARG A 405 21.42 -1.08 -15.58
N LEU A 406 22.32 -1.58 -16.42
CA LEU A 406 22.03 -1.87 -17.82
C LEU A 406 20.94 -2.96 -17.97
N ILE A 407 20.96 -4.00 -17.13
CA ILE A 407 19.88 -5.00 -17.09
C ILE A 407 18.54 -4.32 -16.84
N LEU A 408 18.45 -3.47 -15.81
CA LEU A 408 17.19 -2.79 -15.48
C LEU A 408 16.78 -1.79 -16.55
N VAL A 409 17.72 -1.02 -17.12
CA VAL A 409 17.44 -0.08 -18.21
C VAL A 409 16.92 -0.81 -19.45
N LYS A 410 17.56 -1.90 -19.82
CA LYS A 410 17.22 -2.65 -21.05
C LYS A 410 15.85 -3.33 -20.93
N TYR A 411 15.58 -3.98 -19.82
CA TYR A 411 14.40 -4.83 -19.67
C TYR A 411 13.26 -4.22 -18.89
N CYS A 412 13.52 -3.19 -18.07
CA CYS A 412 12.53 -2.66 -17.14
C CYS A 412 12.17 -1.19 -17.37
N SER A 413 12.79 -0.48 -18.31
CA SER A 413 12.38 0.91 -18.65
C SER A 413 11.01 0.95 -19.33
N TYR A 414 10.35 2.11 -19.21
CA TYR A 414 9.17 2.41 -20.05
C TYR A 414 9.62 2.56 -21.50
N ASP A 415 8.79 2.08 -22.42
CA ASP A 415 9.04 2.25 -23.84
C ASP A 415 8.87 3.73 -24.22
N LYS A 416 9.74 4.25 -25.08
CA LYS A 416 9.71 5.65 -25.54
C LYS A 416 8.39 6.04 -26.25
N ARG A 417 7.56 5.06 -26.63
CA ARG A 417 6.31 5.28 -27.33
C ARG A 417 5.12 5.34 -26.38
N LYS A 418 4.59 6.54 -26.18
CA LYS A 418 3.17 6.87 -25.96
C LYS A 418 2.55 6.89 -24.57
N ARG A 419 3.16 6.61 -23.45
CA ARG A 419 2.49 6.88 -22.17
C ARG A 419 3.47 7.54 -21.20
N MET A 420 3.22 8.80 -20.94
CA MET A 420 3.78 9.43 -19.76
C MET A 420 3.45 8.54 -18.56
N ASN A 421 4.46 8.30 -17.75
CA ASN A 421 4.25 7.58 -16.49
C ASN A 421 3.18 8.32 -15.69
N ILE A 422 2.30 7.59 -14.99
CA ILE A 422 1.31 8.22 -14.09
C ILE A 422 2.00 9.20 -13.13
N ASN A 423 3.21 8.91 -12.67
CA ASN A 423 4.00 9.83 -11.86
C ASN A 423 4.39 11.09 -12.64
N ASP A 424 4.77 10.99 -13.92
CA ASP A 424 5.16 12.15 -14.73
C ASP A 424 3.95 13.00 -15.12
N LEU A 425 2.81 12.36 -15.43
CA LEU A 425 1.51 13.03 -15.62
C LEU A 425 1.04 13.74 -14.34
N MET A 426 1.24 13.11 -13.18
CA MET A 426 0.93 13.72 -11.88
C MET A 426 1.84 14.89 -11.58
N ILE A 427 3.14 14.79 -11.89
CA ILE A 427 4.13 15.87 -11.71
C ILE A 427 3.79 17.05 -12.64
N GLU A 428 3.51 16.80 -13.92
CA GLU A 428 3.09 17.87 -14.84
C GLU A 428 1.77 18.53 -14.40
N SER A 429 0.79 17.75 -13.96
CA SER A 429 -0.47 18.31 -13.46
C SER A 429 -0.34 19.05 -12.13
N LEU A 430 0.73 18.81 -11.36
CA LEU A 430 1.06 19.56 -10.16
C LEU A 430 1.89 20.83 -10.47
N LEU A 431 2.60 20.85 -11.59
CA LEU A 431 3.41 22.00 -12.03
C LEU A 431 2.60 22.99 -12.87
N SER A 432 1.54 22.54 -13.54
CA SER A 432 0.56 23.38 -14.24
C SER A 432 -0.48 23.96 -13.30
#